data_a8727b10d6a089bf48a05b0b86225718
#
_entry.id   a8727b10d6a089bf48a05b0b86225718
#
_cell.length_a   1.000
_cell.length_b   1.000
_cell.length_c   1.000
_cell.angle_alpha   90.00
_cell.angle_beta   90.00
_cell.angle_gamma   90.00
#
_symmetry.space_group_name_H-M   'P 1'
#
loop_
_entity.id
_entity.type
_entity.pdbx_description
1 polymer ?
#
loop_
_entity_poly.entity_id
_entity_poly.type
_entity_poly.pdbx_seq_one_letter_code
_entity_poly.pdbx_strand_id
1 'polypeptide(L)'
;MFCSLRTLNPNMFVTASQKQQYAELGYAVLPEVLDPDMLQMLREECAYFVGYIDGSMKARGRETYGITHRGKRYFISNRYRQSSRLTDFLFGELMARVSSAFLGENVYLFNEQWVVKGPKQGMKFAWHQDSGYVNYRDPSSTHTPYLTCWAALDDMTEDNGTIFVLPHERGQTRNRVLPHRAEPVTNDLIGYEGEDPGELIEVRAGSIVVFSSTSLHRSTANSTPRSRRVYLAQYSSEVVYHSDGSIWAQAVPFIRNGKNIYDRQRDMAMVDGHPSTEPEQADV
;
A
#
# COMPACT_ATOMS: atom_id res chain seq x y z
N MET A 1 -24.26 -33.03 -7.52
CA MET A 1 -23.96 -31.86 -8.35
C MET A 1 -22.56 -31.40 -7.94
N PHE A 2 -21.54 -31.81 -8.71
CA PHE A 2 -20.14 -31.65 -8.34
C PHE A 2 -19.72 -30.20 -8.55
N CYS A 3 -19.35 -29.53 -7.48
CA CYS A 3 -18.69 -28.22 -7.51
C CYS A 3 -17.30 -28.43 -8.13
N SER A 4 -17.09 -27.88 -9.32
CA SER A 4 -15.82 -27.91 -10.04
C SER A 4 -14.80 -27.14 -9.23
N LEU A 5 -13.89 -27.83 -8.57
CA LEU A 5 -12.64 -27.28 -8.08
C LEU A 5 -11.87 -26.73 -9.29
N ARG A 6 -11.87 -25.41 -9.46
CA ARG A 6 -10.93 -24.75 -10.35
C ARG A 6 -9.53 -25.02 -9.77
N THR A 7 -8.83 -25.96 -10.34
CA THR A 7 -7.39 -26.10 -10.16
C THR A 7 -6.75 -24.83 -10.70
N LEU A 8 -6.46 -23.88 -9.82
CA LEU A 8 -5.62 -22.74 -10.14
C LEU A 8 -4.28 -23.30 -10.61
N ASN A 9 -3.92 -22.95 -11.85
CA ASN A 9 -2.62 -23.30 -12.41
C ASN A 9 -1.55 -22.63 -11.52
N PRO A 10 -0.70 -23.38 -10.79
CA PRO A 10 0.21 -22.81 -9.79
C PRO A 10 1.27 -21.86 -10.36
N ASN A 11 1.26 -21.59 -11.66
CA ASN A 11 2.30 -20.86 -12.37
C ASN A 11 1.93 -19.45 -12.88
N MET A 12 0.74 -18.90 -12.60
CA MET A 12 0.38 -17.59 -13.14
C MET A 12 -0.44 -16.71 -12.20
N PHE A 13 0.20 -16.19 -11.14
CA PHE A 13 -0.40 -15.09 -10.37
C PHE A 13 -0.42 -13.77 -11.16
N VAL A 14 0.50 -13.60 -12.14
CA VAL A 14 0.58 -12.40 -12.98
C VAL A 14 0.74 -12.83 -14.44
N THR A 15 -0.20 -12.42 -15.29
CA THR A 15 -0.19 -12.72 -16.72
C THR A 15 0.67 -11.72 -17.49
N ALA A 16 1.07 -12.10 -18.74
CA ALA A 16 1.76 -11.19 -19.64
C ALA A 16 0.93 -9.93 -19.94
N SER A 17 -0.39 -10.07 -20.10
CA SER A 17 -1.29 -8.93 -20.32
C SER A 17 -1.31 -7.95 -19.13
N GLN A 18 -1.29 -8.46 -17.89
CA GLN A 18 -1.24 -7.60 -16.69
C GLN A 18 0.11 -6.87 -16.56
N LYS A 19 1.22 -7.51 -16.94
CA LYS A 19 2.54 -6.86 -17.02
C LYS A 19 2.54 -5.75 -18.07
N GLN A 20 1.95 -6.01 -19.24
CA GLN A 20 1.82 -5.02 -20.30
C GLN A 20 0.93 -3.85 -19.85
N GLN A 21 -0.23 -4.13 -19.24
CA GLN A 21 -1.11 -3.11 -18.70
C GLN A 21 -0.39 -2.21 -17.68
N TYR A 22 0.35 -2.82 -16.74
CA TYR A 22 1.15 -2.05 -15.77
C TYR A 22 2.20 -1.17 -16.45
N ALA A 23 2.92 -1.71 -17.45
CA ALA A 23 3.94 -0.96 -18.17
C ALA A 23 3.35 0.22 -18.97
N GLU A 24 2.15 0.08 -19.52
CA GLU A 24 1.48 1.10 -20.32
C GLU A 24 0.73 2.12 -19.47
N LEU A 25 -0.07 1.65 -18.52
CA LEU A 25 -1.00 2.49 -17.74
C LEU A 25 -0.46 2.88 -16.36
N GLY A 26 0.56 2.20 -15.86
CA GLY A 26 1.10 2.39 -14.51
C GLY A 26 0.39 1.58 -13.42
N TYR A 27 -0.62 0.78 -13.78
CA TYR A 27 -1.33 -0.10 -12.85
C TYR A 27 -1.84 -1.35 -13.55
N ALA A 28 -2.14 -2.38 -12.76
CA ALA A 28 -2.87 -3.57 -13.20
C ALA A 28 -3.71 -4.16 -12.06
N VAL A 29 -4.75 -4.91 -12.43
CA VAL A 29 -5.60 -5.63 -11.48
C VAL A 29 -5.28 -7.11 -11.51
N LEU A 30 -5.04 -7.70 -10.34
CA LEU A 30 -4.86 -9.12 -10.09
C LEU A 30 -6.12 -9.62 -9.37
N PRO A 31 -7.12 -10.17 -10.08
CA PRO A 31 -8.41 -10.48 -9.48
C PRO A 31 -8.33 -11.70 -8.57
N GLU A 32 -8.85 -11.56 -7.35
CA GLU A 32 -9.10 -12.65 -6.38
C GLU A 32 -7.90 -13.61 -6.17
N VAL A 33 -6.67 -13.03 -6.05
CA VAL A 33 -5.43 -13.79 -5.88
C VAL A 33 -5.14 -14.16 -4.41
N LEU A 34 -5.81 -13.53 -3.44
CA LEU A 34 -5.77 -13.94 -2.05
C LEU A 34 -6.73 -15.12 -1.87
N ASP A 35 -6.24 -16.22 -1.33
CA ASP A 35 -7.13 -17.29 -0.91
C ASP A 35 -8.00 -16.89 0.30
N PRO A 36 -9.06 -17.62 0.61
CA PRO A 36 -9.98 -17.27 1.71
C PRO A 36 -9.30 -17.17 3.08
N ASP A 37 -8.29 -18.00 3.36
CA ASP A 37 -7.59 -18.02 4.64
C ASP A 37 -6.66 -16.80 4.78
N MET A 38 -5.95 -16.45 3.71
CA MET A 38 -5.16 -15.22 3.65
C MET A 38 -6.03 -13.98 3.83
N LEU A 39 -7.16 -13.93 3.13
CA LEU A 39 -8.10 -12.81 3.22
C LEU A 39 -8.67 -12.67 4.63
N GLN A 40 -9.07 -13.78 5.25
CA GLN A 40 -9.58 -13.78 6.62
C GLN A 40 -8.50 -13.36 7.62
N MET A 41 -7.29 -13.87 7.48
CA MET A 41 -6.14 -13.50 8.30
C MET A 41 -5.87 -11.99 8.24
N LEU A 42 -5.82 -11.41 7.04
CA LEU A 42 -5.61 -9.98 6.88
C LEU A 42 -6.75 -9.14 7.50
N ARG A 43 -7.99 -9.61 7.44
CA ARG A 43 -9.14 -8.95 8.10
C ARG A 43 -9.02 -8.94 9.63
N GLU A 44 -8.56 -10.05 10.21
CA GLU A 44 -8.35 -10.18 11.65
C GLU A 44 -7.23 -9.26 12.14
N GLU A 45 -6.09 -9.26 11.47
CA GLU A 45 -4.97 -8.37 11.77
C GLU A 45 -5.37 -6.89 11.62
N CYS A 46 -6.13 -6.57 10.57
CA CYS A 46 -6.69 -5.22 10.38
C CYS A 46 -7.55 -4.80 11.57
N ALA A 47 -8.47 -5.66 12.01
CA ALA A 47 -9.36 -5.36 13.14
C ALA A 47 -8.56 -5.15 14.43
N TYR A 48 -7.54 -5.97 14.68
CA TYR A 48 -6.65 -5.84 15.83
C TYR A 48 -5.92 -4.49 15.83
N PHE A 49 -5.21 -4.15 14.74
CA PHE A 49 -4.41 -2.93 14.68
C PHE A 49 -5.25 -1.65 14.66
N VAL A 50 -6.41 -1.66 13.97
CA VAL A 50 -7.35 -0.54 14.03
C VAL A 50 -7.85 -0.33 15.45
N GLY A 51 -8.28 -1.40 16.15
CA GLY A 51 -8.72 -1.33 17.52
C GLY A 51 -7.63 -0.81 18.48
N TYR A 52 -6.39 -1.29 18.30
CA TYR A 52 -5.24 -0.83 19.08
C TYR A 52 -4.97 0.67 18.89
N ILE A 53 -4.91 1.14 17.64
CA ILE A 53 -4.67 2.56 17.34
C ILE A 53 -5.83 3.44 17.79
N ASP A 54 -7.07 3.04 17.52
CA ASP A 54 -8.26 3.80 17.98
C ASP A 54 -8.29 3.94 19.51
N GLY A 55 -8.06 2.85 20.23
CA GLY A 55 -7.97 2.84 21.68
C GLY A 55 -6.84 3.73 22.22
N SER A 56 -5.66 3.67 21.60
CA SER A 56 -4.49 4.49 21.95
C SER A 56 -4.77 5.99 21.71
N MET A 57 -5.35 6.35 20.57
CA MET A 57 -5.73 7.73 20.27
C MET A 57 -6.78 8.24 21.27
N LYS A 58 -7.80 7.43 21.57
CA LYS A 58 -8.83 7.76 22.57
C LYS A 58 -8.24 8.00 23.96
N ALA A 59 -7.37 7.12 24.43
CA ALA A 59 -6.72 7.23 25.74
C ALA A 59 -5.87 8.50 25.87
N ARG A 60 -5.29 8.99 24.75
CA ARG A 60 -4.48 10.22 24.68
C ARG A 60 -5.32 11.46 24.33
N GLY A 61 -6.63 11.36 24.16
CA GLY A 61 -7.52 12.47 23.77
C GLY A 61 -7.24 13.01 22.37
N ARG A 62 -6.63 12.20 21.47
CA ARG A 62 -6.26 12.62 20.11
C ARG A 62 -7.33 12.19 19.10
N GLU A 63 -7.84 13.13 18.31
CA GLU A 63 -8.74 12.86 17.20
C GLU A 63 -8.01 12.73 15.86
N THR A 64 -6.79 13.28 15.77
CA THR A 64 -5.96 13.27 14.55
C THR A 64 -4.52 12.91 14.89
N TYR A 65 -3.89 12.10 14.02
CA TYR A 65 -2.47 11.78 14.06
C TYR A 65 -1.94 11.62 12.62
N GLY A 66 -1.10 12.56 12.17
CA GLY A 66 -0.70 12.64 10.76
C GLY A 66 -1.94 12.69 9.86
N ILE A 67 -2.01 11.75 8.91
CA ILE A 67 -3.16 11.59 8.00
C ILE A 67 -4.25 10.66 8.55
N THR A 68 -4.09 10.14 9.77
CA THR A 68 -5.12 9.34 10.47
C THR A 68 -6.08 10.25 11.22
N HIS A 69 -7.37 10.05 11.00
CA HIS A 69 -8.48 10.73 11.68
C HIS A 69 -9.37 9.67 12.33
N ARG A 70 -9.43 9.65 13.66
CA ARG A 70 -10.10 8.63 14.47
C ARG A 70 -11.56 8.43 14.05
N GLY A 71 -11.97 7.19 13.85
CA GLY A 71 -13.31 6.81 13.39
C GLY A 71 -13.60 7.07 11.89
N LYS A 72 -12.77 7.87 11.22
CA LYS A 72 -13.00 8.30 9.83
C LYS A 72 -12.03 7.66 8.83
N ARG A 73 -10.73 7.70 9.13
CA ARG A 73 -9.67 7.20 8.25
C ARG A 73 -8.44 6.81 9.05
N TYR A 74 -7.91 5.62 8.80
CA TYR A 74 -6.70 5.12 9.45
C TYR A 74 -5.63 4.79 8.42
N PHE A 75 -4.40 5.24 8.71
CA PHE A 75 -3.16 4.81 8.08
C PHE A 75 -2.26 4.26 9.19
N ILE A 76 -2.01 2.95 9.17
CA ILE A 76 -1.31 2.25 10.25
C ILE A 76 -0.14 1.49 9.62
N SER A 77 1.06 2.06 9.71
CA SER A 77 2.27 1.53 9.07
C SER A 77 3.15 0.75 10.04
N ASN A 78 4.06 -0.04 9.50
CA ASN A 78 5.18 -0.67 10.21
C ASN A 78 4.74 -1.61 11.34
N ARG A 79 3.73 -2.47 11.08
CA ARG A 79 3.17 -3.40 12.07
C ARG A 79 3.50 -4.87 11.83
N TYR A 80 4.03 -5.23 10.67
CA TYR A 80 4.22 -6.63 10.30
C TYR A 80 5.14 -7.39 11.25
N ARG A 81 6.15 -6.74 11.84
CA ARG A 81 7.04 -7.38 12.82
C ARG A 81 6.34 -7.79 14.12
N GLN A 82 5.16 -7.22 14.39
CA GLN A 82 4.32 -7.55 15.54
C GLN A 82 3.42 -8.77 15.29
N SER A 83 3.37 -9.29 14.05
CA SER A 83 2.58 -10.45 13.66
C SER A 83 3.37 -11.39 12.75
N SER A 84 3.54 -12.65 13.19
CA SER A 84 4.16 -13.67 12.33
C SER A 84 3.34 -13.91 11.06
N ARG A 85 2.01 -13.82 11.15
CA ARG A 85 1.11 -14.02 10.01
C ARG A 85 1.30 -12.96 8.93
N LEU A 86 1.49 -11.68 9.32
CA LEU A 86 1.80 -10.59 8.37
C LEU A 86 3.18 -10.78 7.74
N THR A 87 4.17 -11.20 8.53
CA THR A 87 5.50 -11.53 8.03
C THR A 87 5.43 -12.64 6.97
N ASP A 88 4.71 -13.73 7.26
CA ASP A 88 4.56 -14.85 6.35
C ASP A 88 3.80 -14.44 5.06
N PHE A 89 2.85 -13.52 5.15
CA PHE A 89 2.18 -12.95 3.99
C PHE A 89 3.11 -12.09 3.13
N LEU A 90 3.78 -11.11 3.75
CA LEU A 90 4.63 -10.14 3.02
C LEU A 90 5.84 -10.77 2.33
N PHE A 91 6.40 -11.81 2.92
CA PHE A 91 7.59 -12.50 2.41
C PHE A 91 7.28 -13.91 1.89
N GLY A 92 5.99 -14.22 1.72
CA GLY A 92 5.52 -15.49 1.19
C GLY A 92 5.54 -15.58 -0.34
N GLU A 93 5.17 -16.74 -0.83
CA GLU A 93 5.20 -17.11 -2.26
C GLU A 93 4.39 -16.15 -3.15
N LEU A 94 3.17 -15.80 -2.74
CA LEU A 94 2.30 -14.89 -3.50
C LEU A 94 3.00 -13.55 -3.74
N MET A 95 3.47 -12.92 -2.66
CA MET A 95 4.08 -11.59 -2.76
C MET A 95 5.46 -11.65 -3.44
N ALA A 96 6.21 -12.76 -3.33
CA ALA A 96 7.43 -12.98 -4.09
C ALA A 96 7.16 -12.98 -5.60
N ARG A 97 6.13 -13.72 -6.03
CA ARG A 97 5.76 -13.80 -7.45
C ARG A 97 5.19 -12.48 -7.97
N VAL A 98 4.31 -11.84 -7.20
CA VAL A 98 3.73 -10.54 -7.59
C VAL A 98 4.83 -9.49 -7.71
N SER A 99 5.64 -9.30 -6.67
CA SER A 99 6.66 -8.24 -6.69
C SER A 99 7.74 -8.48 -7.76
N SER A 100 8.25 -9.72 -7.90
CA SER A 100 9.24 -10.03 -8.94
C SER A 100 8.70 -9.90 -10.36
N ALA A 101 7.38 -10.10 -10.57
CA ALA A 101 6.77 -9.97 -11.88
C ALA A 101 6.87 -8.53 -12.45
N PHE A 102 6.91 -7.53 -11.57
CA PHE A 102 6.94 -6.10 -11.93
C PHE A 102 8.28 -5.43 -11.66
N LEU A 103 9.04 -5.90 -10.65
CA LEU A 103 10.31 -5.30 -10.24
C LEU A 103 11.55 -6.08 -10.71
N GLY A 104 11.39 -7.35 -11.13
CA GLY A 104 12.50 -8.20 -11.57
C GLY A 104 13.12 -9.02 -10.44
N GLU A 105 14.42 -9.28 -10.54
CA GLU A 105 15.12 -10.28 -9.74
C GLU A 105 15.55 -9.81 -8.34
N ASN A 106 15.50 -8.51 -8.07
CA ASN A 106 15.86 -7.95 -6.77
C ASN A 106 14.66 -7.17 -6.22
N VAL A 107 14.28 -7.50 -4.97
CA VAL A 107 13.12 -6.90 -4.32
C VAL A 107 13.42 -6.68 -2.84
N TYR A 108 13.05 -5.52 -2.35
CA TYR A 108 13.09 -5.12 -0.94
C TYR A 108 11.69 -4.72 -0.49
N LEU A 109 11.29 -5.05 0.73
CA LEU A 109 10.12 -4.42 1.33
C LEU A 109 10.49 -2.97 1.67
N PHE A 110 9.75 -2.03 1.09
CA PHE A 110 9.92 -0.60 1.30
C PHE A 110 9.02 -0.08 2.43
N ASN A 111 7.73 -0.46 2.41
CA ASN A 111 6.76 -0.04 3.41
C ASN A 111 5.57 -1.00 3.43
N GLU A 112 4.82 -1.02 4.54
CA GLU A 112 3.51 -1.65 4.60
C GLU A 112 2.57 -0.84 5.49
N GLN A 113 1.28 -0.86 5.17
CA GLN A 113 0.30 -0.14 5.97
C GLN A 113 -1.13 -0.62 5.76
N TRP A 114 -1.91 -0.51 6.80
CA TRP A 114 -3.37 -0.58 6.72
C TRP A 114 -3.93 0.75 6.26
N VAL A 115 -4.85 0.73 5.29
CA VAL A 115 -5.59 1.90 4.84
C VAL A 115 -7.07 1.62 4.99
N VAL A 116 -7.66 2.19 6.04
CA VAL A 116 -9.04 1.90 6.43
C VAL A 116 -9.88 3.16 6.41
N LYS A 117 -11.06 3.09 5.81
CA LYS A 117 -12.08 4.12 5.87
C LYS A 117 -13.22 3.68 6.78
N GLY A 118 -13.52 4.49 7.79
CA GLY A 118 -14.63 4.25 8.70
C GLY A 118 -15.98 4.29 7.98
N PRO A 119 -17.04 3.73 8.60
CA PRO A 119 -18.37 3.70 8.02
C PRO A 119 -19.01 5.11 7.99
N LYS A 120 -19.77 5.43 6.95
CA LYS A 120 -20.59 6.65 6.78
C LYS A 120 -19.84 7.99 6.81
N GLN A 121 -18.66 8.03 7.39
CA GLN A 121 -17.84 9.25 7.57
C GLN A 121 -16.41 9.06 7.06
N GLY A 122 -16.15 8.00 6.30
CA GLY A 122 -14.82 7.75 5.75
C GLY A 122 -14.39 8.88 4.82
N MET A 123 -13.25 9.48 5.12
CA MET A 123 -12.74 10.65 4.39
C MET A 123 -12.24 10.25 2.99
N LYS A 124 -12.43 11.14 2.02
CA LYS A 124 -11.71 11.07 0.73
C LYS A 124 -10.21 11.20 0.95
N PHE A 125 -9.44 10.81 -0.05
CA PHE A 125 -8.00 11.06 -0.09
C PHE A 125 -7.66 11.72 -1.44
N ALA A 126 -6.86 12.79 -1.39
CA ALA A 126 -6.57 13.62 -2.54
C ALA A 126 -5.76 12.87 -3.63
N TRP A 127 -5.75 13.40 -4.85
CA TRP A 127 -4.85 12.96 -5.90
C TRP A 127 -3.40 13.11 -5.49
N HIS A 128 -2.68 12.01 -5.45
CA HIS A 128 -1.26 11.99 -5.09
C HIS A 128 -0.52 10.88 -5.82
N GLN A 129 0.79 10.92 -5.74
CA GLN A 129 1.71 9.85 -6.09
C GLN A 129 2.38 9.39 -4.79
N ASP A 130 2.60 8.09 -4.62
CA ASP A 130 3.33 7.59 -3.44
C ASP A 130 4.76 8.16 -3.38
N SER A 131 5.45 8.24 -4.53
CA SER A 131 6.75 8.93 -4.65
C SER A 131 6.67 10.43 -4.32
N GLY A 132 5.49 11.02 -4.37
CA GLY A 132 5.27 12.41 -3.98
C GLY A 132 5.56 12.66 -2.51
N TYR A 133 5.31 11.68 -1.63
CA TYR A 133 5.64 11.77 -0.20
C TYR A 133 7.16 11.76 0.04
N VAL A 134 7.89 10.97 -0.76
CA VAL A 134 9.37 10.96 -0.71
C VAL A 134 9.91 12.33 -1.13
N ASN A 135 9.51 12.81 -2.31
CA ASN A 135 10.01 14.06 -2.87
C ASN A 135 9.55 15.30 -2.07
N TYR A 136 8.38 15.26 -1.45
CA TYR A 136 7.90 16.35 -0.62
C TYR A 136 8.74 16.54 0.64
N ARG A 137 9.15 15.43 1.28
CA ARG A 137 10.00 15.46 2.49
C ARG A 137 11.47 15.67 2.18
N ASP A 138 11.93 15.16 1.03
CA ASP A 138 13.31 15.31 0.58
C ASP A 138 13.34 15.56 -0.94
N PRO A 139 13.26 16.83 -1.36
CA PRO A 139 13.25 17.20 -2.78
C PRO A 139 14.52 16.82 -3.56
N SER A 140 15.60 16.51 -2.86
CA SER A 140 16.88 16.09 -3.46
C SER A 140 17.02 14.57 -3.56
N SER A 141 16.11 13.81 -2.94
CA SER A 141 16.09 12.35 -3.05
C SER A 141 15.70 11.92 -4.46
N THR A 142 16.43 10.96 -5.01
CA THR A 142 16.13 10.31 -6.28
C THR A 142 15.97 8.81 -6.05
N HIS A 143 14.98 8.21 -6.67
CA HIS A 143 14.75 6.76 -6.56
C HIS A 143 14.04 6.22 -7.79
N THR A 144 14.28 4.95 -8.08
CA THR A 144 13.49 4.19 -9.07
C THR A 144 12.06 4.04 -8.55
N PRO A 145 11.03 4.19 -9.41
CA PRO A 145 9.65 3.95 -9.01
C PRO A 145 9.48 2.59 -8.35
N TYR A 146 8.84 2.56 -7.19
CA TYR A 146 8.54 1.33 -6.46
C TYR A 146 7.10 0.88 -6.72
N LEU A 147 6.84 -0.38 -6.40
CA LEU A 147 5.56 -1.06 -6.61
C LEU A 147 4.70 -0.94 -5.37
N THR A 148 3.47 -0.49 -5.53
CA THR A 148 2.42 -0.58 -4.51
C THR A 148 1.50 -1.76 -4.83
N CYS A 149 1.33 -2.68 -3.88
CA CYS A 149 0.37 -3.77 -3.91
C CYS A 149 -0.79 -3.43 -2.96
N TRP A 150 -1.91 -3.01 -3.51
CA TRP A 150 -3.11 -2.59 -2.79
C TRP A 150 -4.09 -3.77 -2.68
N ALA A 151 -4.03 -4.52 -1.57
CA ALA A 151 -4.85 -5.71 -1.34
C ALA A 151 -6.24 -5.32 -0.80
N ALA A 152 -7.27 -5.59 -1.59
CA ALA A 152 -8.66 -5.32 -1.26
C ALA A 152 -9.19 -6.36 -0.27
N LEU A 153 -9.51 -5.96 0.96
CA LEU A 153 -10.05 -6.86 1.97
C LEU A 153 -11.59 -6.91 1.97
N ASP A 154 -12.22 -5.98 1.28
CA ASP A 154 -13.66 -5.91 1.05
C ASP A 154 -13.92 -5.78 -0.45
N ASP A 155 -15.14 -6.02 -0.91
CA ASP A 155 -15.54 -5.63 -2.27
C ASP A 155 -15.42 -4.11 -2.39
N MET A 156 -14.72 -3.64 -3.42
CA MET A 156 -14.43 -2.23 -3.63
C MET A 156 -15.39 -1.63 -4.62
N THR A 157 -16.08 -0.56 -4.20
CA THR A 157 -17.06 0.19 -5.00
C THR A 157 -16.82 1.68 -4.84
N GLU A 158 -17.38 2.49 -5.74
CA GLU A 158 -17.31 3.94 -5.62
C GLU A 158 -17.85 4.42 -4.26
N ASP A 159 -19.00 3.88 -3.82
CA ASP A 159 -19.69 4.28 -2.60
C ASP A 159 -18.90 4.01 -1.32
N ASN A 160 -18.06 2.96 -1.31
CA ASN A 160 -17.25 2.66 -0.13
C ASN A 160 -15.85 3.29 -0.15
N GLY A 161 -15.58 4.10 -1.16
CA GLY A 161 -14.35 4.86 -1.25
C GLY A 161 -13.18 4.07 -1.83
N THR A 162 -13.42 3.30 -2.90
CA THR A 162 -12.37 2.70 -3.71
C THR A 162 -11.43 3.73 -4.33
N ILE A 163 -10.38 3.27 -4.98
CA ILE A 163 -9.42 4.15 -5.65
C ILE A 163 -9.82 4.47 -7.09
N PHE A 164 -9.40 5.64 -7.52
CA PHE A 164 -9.29 6.03 -8.92
C PHE A 164 -7.81 6.12 -9.25
N VAL A 165 -7.42 5.65 -10.41
CA VAL A 165 -6.07 5.75 -10.94
C VAL A 165 -6.09 6.56 -12.22
N LEU A 166 -5.17 7.49 -12.36
CA LEU A 166 -4.98 8.24 -13.60
C LEU A 166 -3.86 7.56 -14.40
N PRO A 167 -4.15 6.96 -15.57
CA PRO A 167 -3.16 6.32 -16.42
C PRO A 167 -1.97 7.22 -16.73
N HIS A 168 -0.78 6.66 -16.81
CA HIS A 168 0.47 7.40 -17.01
C HIS A 168 0.45 8.36 -18.19
N GLU A 169 -0.16 7.96 -19.31
CA GLU A 169 -0.26 8.81 -20.50
C GLU A 169 -1.08 10.05 -20.22
N ARG A 170 -2.24 9.90 -19.58
CA ARG A 170 -3.15 10.99 -19.26
C ARG A 170 -2.58 11.92 -18.17
N GLY A 171 -1.92 11.34 -17.16
CA GLY A 171 -1.27 12.09 -16.08
C GLY A 171 0.14 12.60 -16.41
N GLN A 172 0.74 12.13 -17.51
CA GLN A 172 2.14 12.39 -17.89
C GLN A 172 3.13 12.03 -16.77
N THR A 173 2.94 10.89 -16.12
CA THR A 173 3.62 10.51 -14.88
C THR A 173 4.47 9.25 -14.97
N ARG A 174 4.66 8.63 -16.14
CA ARG A 174 5.38 7.34 -16.28
C ARG A 174 6.69 7.26 -15.48
N ASN A 175 7.52 8.28 -15.53
CA ASN A 175 8.77 8.37 -14.78
C ASN A 175 8.92 9.76 -14.13
N ARG A 176 7.80 10.34 -13.73
CA ARG A 176 7.78 11.71 -13.25
C ARG A 176 6.93 11.83 -11.99
N VAL A 177 7.51 12.40 -10.96
CA VAL A 177 6.80 12.85 -9.77
C VAL A 177 6.42 14.31 -9.97
N LEU A 178 5.14 14.62 -9.83
CA LEU A 178 4.64 15.99 -9.88
C LEU A 178 4.94 16.69 -8.55
N PRO A 179 5.03 18.03 -8.53
CA PRO A 179 5.11 18.78 -7.28
C PRO A 179 3.86 18.49 -6.42
N HIS A 180 4.10 18.23 -5.13
CA HIS A 180 3.01 18.02 -4.17
C HIS A 180 2.99 19.17 -3.18
N ARG A 181 1.79 19.50 -2.70
CA ARG A 181 1.57 20.46 -1.61
C ARG A 181 0.73 19.86 -0.50
N ALA A 182 0.97 20.25 0.74
CA ALA A 182 0.15 19.82 1.85
C ALA A 182 -1.23 20.49 1.85
N GLU A 183 -2.26 19.74 2.23
CA GLU A 183 -3.60 20.24 2.51
C GLU A 183 -3.75 20.39 4.04
N PRO A 184 -3.93 21.63 4.57
CA PRO A 184 -3.81 21.88 6.00
C PRO A 184 -4.86 21.21 6.89
N VAL A 185 -6.04 20.88 6.34
CA VAL A 185 -7.16 20.32 7.13
C VAL A 185 -7.06 18.81 7.28
N THR A 186 -6.66 18.12 6.22
CA THR A 186 -6.61 16.65 6.17
C THR A 186 -5.20 16.09 6.29
N ASN A 187 -4.17 16.93 6.16
CA ASN A 187 -2.77 16.59 6.02
C ASN A 187 -2.45 15.73 4.78
N ASP A 188 -3.37 15.67 3.80
CA ASP A 188 -3.10 14.99 2.54
C ASP A 188 -2.06 15.75 1.73
N LEU A 189 -1.26 15.04 0.94
CA LEU A 189 -0.52 15.67 -0.14
C LEU A 189 -1.35 15.69 -1.41
N ILE A 190 -1.39 16.84 -2.09
CA ILE A 190 -2.10 17.04 -3.35
C ILE A 190 -1.06 17.20 -4.45
N GLY A 191 -1.02 16.23 -5.39
CA GLY A 191 -0.10 16.22 -6.54
C GLY A 191 -0.78 16.53 -7.88
N TYR A 192 -2.13 16.61 -7.90
CA TYR A 192 -2.86 16.89 -9.12
C TYR A 192 -4.21 17.56 -8.81
N GLU A 193 -4.53 18.63 -9.53
CA GLU A 193 -5.76 19.42 -9.39
C GLU A 193 -6.49 19.60 -10.74
N GLY A 194 -6.15 18.77 -11.73
CA GLY A 194 -6.85 18.79 -13.03
C GLY A 194 -8.23 18.15 -12.98
N GLU A 195 -8.97 18.27 -14.09
CA GLU A 195 -10.36 17.84 -14.21
C GLU A 195 -10.52 16.35 -14.59
N ASP A 196 -9.42 15.65 -14.96
CA ASP A 196 -9.51 14.25 -15.34
C ASP A 196 -9.94 13.39 -14.14
N PRO A 197 -11.08 12.69 -14.22
CA PRO A 197 -11.60 11.90 -13.11
C PRO A 197 -10.76 10.67 -12.80
N GLY A 198 -9.88 10.22 -13.70
CA GLY A 198 -9.20 8.95 -13.67
C GLY A 198 -10.10 7.77 -13.97
N GLU A 199 -9.60 6.59 -13.76
CA GLU A 199 -10.32 5.33 -13.93
C GLU A 199 -10.73 4.77 -12.59
N LEU A 200 -12.02 4.49 -12.43
CA LEU A 200 -12.59 3.87 -11.24
C LEU A 200 -12.14 2.41 -11.16
N ILE A 201 -11.59 2.00 -10.03
CA ILE A 201 -11.14 0.63 -9.81
C ILE A 201 -12.11 -0.08 -8.86
N GLU A 202 -13.05 -0.82 -9.43
CA GLU A 202 -13.93 -1.70 -8.67
C GLU A 202 -13.45 -3.14 -8.75
N VAL A 203 -13.22 -3.77 -7.60
CA VAL A 203 -12.71 -5.14 -7.51
C VAL A 203 -13.36 -5.90 -6.36
N ARG A 204 -13.40 -7.22 -6.50
CA ARG A 204 -13.85 -8.11 -5.42
C ARG A 204 -12.80 -8.21 -4.32
N ALA A 205 -13.26 -8.50 -3.12
CA ALA A 205 -12.40 -8.83 -2.00
C ALA A 205 -11.44 -9.99 -2.37
N GLY A 206 -10.18 -9.89 -1.95
CA GLY A 206 -9.13 -10.84 -2.33
C GLY A 206 -8.36 -10.46 -3.59
N SER A 207 -8.76 -9.40 -4.30
CA SER A 207 -7.99 -8.85 -5.41
C SER A 207 -6.83 -7.98 -4.92
N ILE A 208 -5.76 -7.91 -5.72
CA ILE A 208 -4.66 -6.96 -5.52
C ILE A 208 -4.62 -6.02 -6.73
N VAL A 209 -4.69 -4.72 -6.48
CA VAL A 209 -4.38 -3.70 -7.48
C VAL A 209 -2.91 -3.32 -7.31
N VAL A 210 -2.13 -3.51 -8.35
CA VAL A 210 -0.72 -3.10 -8.36
C VAL A 210 -0.59 -1.80 -9.13
N PHE A 211 0.19 -0.86 -8.61
CA PHE A 211 0.48 0.39 -9.30
C PHE A 211 1.88 0.93 -8.96
N SER A 212 2.41 1.72 -9.89
CA SER A 212 3.69 2.40 -9.71
C SER A 212 3.57 3.52 -8.68
N SER A 213 4.61 3.74 -7.90
CA SER A 213 4.68 4.88 -6.97
C SER A 213 4.59 6.25 -7.66
N THR A 214 4.76 6.29 -8.99
CA THR A 214 4.54 7.49 -9.81
C THR A 214 3.13 7.57 -10.41
N SER A 215 2.27 6.58 -10.21
CA SER A 215 0.88 6.63 -10.67
C SER A 215 0.06 7.56 -9.77
N LEU A 216 -0.60 8.54 -10.40
CA LEU A 216 -1.57 9.37 -9.69
C LEU A 216 -2.77 8.52 -9.29
N HIS A 217 -3.15 8.59 -8.03
CA HIS A 217 -4.35 7.94 -7.52
C HIS A 217 -5.02 8.77 -6.43
N ARG A 218 -6.30 8.57 -6.27
CA ARG A 218 -7.14 9.18 -5.23
C ARG A 218 -8.18 8.19 -4.74
N SER A 219 -8.92 8.53 -3.70
CA SER A 219 -10.07 7.72 -3.30
C SER A 219 -11.22 8.58 -2.78
N THR A 220 -12.46 8.17 -3.08
CA THR A 220 -13.67 8.82 -2.60
C THR A 220 -13.90 8.58 -1.10
N ALA A 221 -14.88 9.26 -0.53
CA ALA A 221 -15.34 9.00 0.82
C ALA A 221 -16.05 7.64 0.91
N ASN A 222 -16.08 7.04 2.09
CA ASN A 222 -16.91 5.87 2.35
C ASN A 222 -18.25 6.33 2.94
N SER A 223 -19.32 6.23 2.16
CA SER A 223 -20.70 6.56 2.56
C SER A 223 -21.47 5.34 3.11
N THR A 224 -20.90 4.14 2.99
CA THR A 224 -21.57 2.88 3.36
C THR A 224 -21.59 2.63 4.87
N PRO A 225 -22.47 1.79 5.39
CA PRO A 225 -22.52 1.47 6.81
C PRO A 225 -21.41 0.54 7.33
N ARG A 226 -20.46 0.13 6.46
CA ARG A 226 -19.35 -0.75 6.81
C ARG A 226 -18.01 -0.05 6.56
N SER A 227 -16.99 -0.39 7.34
CA SER A 227 -15.63 0.04 7.05
C SER A 227 -15.12 -0.56 5.74
N ARG A 228 -14.28 0.16 5.02
CA ARG A 228 -13.56 -0.30 3.84
C ARG A 228 -12.08 -0.48 4.21
N ARG A 229 -11.57 -1.70 4.06
CA ARG A 229 -10.26 -2.12 4.54
C ARG A 229 -9.36 -2.51 3.39
N VAL A 230 -8.12 -2.06 3.46
CA VAL A 230 -7.05 -2.40 2.53
C VAL A 230 -5.78 -2.69 3.33
N TYR A 231 -5.01 -3.66 2.87
CA TYR A 231 -3.62 -3.82 3.26
C TYR A 231 -2.73 -3.49 2.07
N LEU A 232 -1.83 -2.56 2.28
CA LEU A 232 -0.94 -2.04 1.27
C LEU A 232 0.48 -2.48 1.59
N ALA A 233 1.11 -3.18 0.63
CA ALA A 233 2.51 -3.58 0.70
C ALA A 233 3.28 -2.91 -0.44
N GLN A 234 4.39 -2.23 -0.12
CA GLN A 234 5.21 -1.53 -1.10
C GLN A 234 6.58 -2.17 -1.20
N TYR A 235 7.00 -2.46 -2.42
CA TYR A 235 8.27 -3.10 -2.71
C TYR A 235 9.08 -2.27 -3.70
N SER A 236 10.40 -2.22 -3.50
CA SER A 236 11.33 -1.54 -4.39
C SER A 236 12.35 -2.52 -4.98
N SER A 237 12.88 -2.21 -6.17
CA SER A 237 13.95 -3.01 -6.79
C SER A 237 15.33 -2.72 -6.20
N GLU A 238 15.46 -1.62 -5.47
CA GLU A 238 16.67 -1.15 -4.81
C GLU A 238 16.34 -0.47 -3.48
N VAL A 239 17.33 -0.25 -2.65
CA VAL A 239 17.17 0.52 -1.42
C VAL A 239 16.94 1.99 -1.77
N VAL A 240 15.88 2.57 -1.22
CA VAL A 240 15.59 4.00 -1.37
C VAL A 240 16.27 4.78 -0.27
N TYR A 241 17.05 5.81 -0.64
CA TYR A 241 17.82 6.62 0.29
C TYR A 241 17.30 8.06 0.33
N HIS A 242 17.45 8.68 1.49
CA HIS A 242 17.44 10.14 1.61
C HIS A 242 18.67 10.75 0.95
N SER A 243 18.62 12.03 0.66
CA SER A 243 19.75 12.77 0.09
C SER A 243 20.98 12.80 1.01
N ASP A 244 20.81 12.59 2.32
CA ASP A 244 21.89 12.46 3.30
C ASP A 244 22.48 11.04 3.41
N GLY A 245 21.98 10.10 2.61
CA GLY A 245 22.41 8.70 2.58
C GLY A 245 21.74 7.79 3.61
N SER A 246 20.86 8.30 4.45
CA SER A 246 20.04 7.46 5.33
C SER A 246 18.95 6.72 4.56
N ILE A 247 18.48 5.59 5.09
CA ILE A 247 17.47 4.75 4.42
C ILE A 247 16.06 5.35 4.63
N TRP A 248 15.31 5.48 3.53
CA TRP A 248 13.89 5.77 3.55
C TRP A 248 13.09 4.56 4.04
N ALA A 249 12.12 4.79 4.92
CA ALA A 249 11.20 3.78 5.44
C ALA A 249 11.92 2.46 5.80
N GLN A 250 11.77 1.42 4.98
CA GLN A 250 12.39 0.11 5.19
C GLN A 250 13.19 -0.30 3.96
N ALA A 251 14.19 -1.16 4.18
CA ALA A 251 15.00 -1.74 3.12
C ALA A 251 15.24 -3.24 3.41
N VAL A 252 14.13 -3.95 3.69
CA VAL A 252 14.23 -5.37 4.08
C VAL A 252 14.44 -6.23 2.85
N PRO A 253 15.60 -6.92 2.72
CA PRO A 253 15.86 -7.78 1.58
C PRO A 253 14.84 -8.91 1.51
N PHE A 254 14.21 -9.07 0.36
CA PHE A 254 13.20 -10.09 0.11
C PHE A 254 13.63 -11.06 -0.99
N ILE A 255 13.86 -10.54 -2.20
CA ILE A 255 14.32 -11.34 -3.34
C ILE A 255 15.71 -10.85 -3.76
N ARG A 256 16.61 -11.78 -4.07
CA ARG A 256 17.91 -11.49 -4.67
C ARG A 256 18.24 -12.54 -5.73
N ASN A 257 18.57 -12.09 -6.94
CA ASN A 257 18.82 -12.97 -8.09
C ASN A 257 17.69 -13.99 -8.28
N GLY A 258 16.44 -13.55 -8.17
CA GLY A 258 15.23 -14.35 -8.34
C GLY A 258 14.92 -15.34 -7.20
N LYS A 259 15.69 -15.32 -6.11
CA LYS A 259 15.49 -16.22 -4.95
C LYS A 259 15.00 -15.45 -3.74
N ASN A 260 14.01 -16.00 -3.04
CA ASN A 260 13.60 -15.49 -1.73
C ASN A 260 14.74 -15.70 -0.73
N ILE A 261 15.22 -14.60 -0.17
CA ILE A 261 16.33 -14.56 0.82
C ILE A 261 15.90 -13.94 2.14
N TYR A 262 14.59 -13.74 2.35
CA TYR A 262 14.12 -13.16 3.59
C TYR A 262 14.53 -14.00 4.79
N ASP A 263 15.09 -13.34 5.79
CA ASP A 263 15.51 -13.94 7.06
C ASP A 263 14.86 -13.16 8.21
N ARG A 264 13.88 -13.79 8.83
CA ARG A 264 13.13 -13.20 9.95
C ARG A 264 14.00 -12.86 11.15
N GLN A 265 14.98 -13.70 11.50
CA GLN A 265 15.84 -13.45 12.66
C GLN A 265 16.69 -12.20 12.42
N ARG A 266 17.23 -12.08 11.20
CA ARG A 266 17.99 -10.91 10.78
C ARG A 266 17.13 -9.65 10.73
N ASP A 267 15.91 -9.74 10.21
CA ASP A 267 14.98 -8.61 10.13
C ASP A 267 14.59 -8.10 11.52
N MET A 268 14.29 -9.01 12.45
CA MET A 268 13.97 -8.65 13.84
C MET A 268 15.17 -8.04 14.57
N ALA A 269 16.38 -8.53 14.35
CA ALA A 269 17.59 -7.98 14.96
C ALA A 269 17.93 -6.55 14.49
N MET A 270 17.49 -6.14 13.28
CA MET A 270 17.67 -4.77 12.80
C MET A 270 16.80 -3.75 13.56
N VAL A 271 15.74 -4.18 14.21
CA VAL A 271 14.82 -3.28 14.96
C VAL A 271 15.45 -2.83 16.28
N ASP A 272 16.29 -3.63 16.90
CA ASP A 272 16.94 -3.30 18.18
C ASP A 272 17.94 -2.12 18.07
N GLY A 273 18.28 -1.70 16.85
CA GLY A 273 19.14 -0.54 16.57
C GLY A 273 18.41 0.74 16.14
N HIS A 274 17.11 0.68 15.87
CA HIS A 274 16.29 1.85 15.60
C HIS A 274 15.27 2.02 16.73
N PRO A 275 15.11 3.25 17.29
CA PRO A 275 14.06 3.48 18.27
C PRO A 275 12.74 3.00 17.67
N SER A 276 12.01 2.19 18.44
CA SER A 276 10.65 1.82 18.10
C SER A 276 9.93 3.10 17.66
N THR A 277 9.37 3.11 16.47
CA THR A 277 8.43 4.17 16.08
C THR A 277 7.16 3.97 16.89
N GLU A 278 7.30 4.14 18.21
CA GLU A 278 6.19 4.56 19.06
C GLU A 278 5.73 5.93 18.51
N PRO A 279 4.43 6.25 18.60
CA PRO A 279 3.88 7.47 18.02
C PRO A 279 4.40 8.77 18.66
N GLU A 280 5.60 8.79 19.21
CA GLU A 280 6.19 9.95 19.86
C GLU A 280 7.01 10.86 18.95
N GLN A 281 7.40 10.44 17.76
CA GLN A 281 8.25 11.25 16.89
C GLN A 281 7.81 11.21 15.43
N ALA A 282 6.71 11.87 15.14
CA ALA A 282 6.47 12.52 13.86
C ALA A 282 5.77 13.84 14.18
N ASP A 283 6.50 14.74 14.81
CA ASP A 283 6.19 16.15 14.75
C ASP A 283 6.59 16.65 13.36
N VAL A 284 5.53 17.15 12.65
CA VAL A 284 5.49 17.94 11.43
C VAL A 284 5.68 17.18 10.13
#